data_4b688d2dbc1585633d7620fa79f91637
#
_entry.id   4b688d2dbc1585633d7620fa79f91637
#
_cell.length_a   1.000
_cell.length_b   1.000
_cell.length_c   1.000
_cell.angle_alpha   90.00
_cell.angle_beta   90.00
_cell.angle_gamma   90.00
#
_symmetry.space_group_name_H-M   'P 1'
#
loop_
_entity.id
_entity.type
_entity.pdbx_description
1 polymer ?
#
loop_
_entity_poly.entity_id
_entity_poly.type
_entity_poly.pdbx_seq_one_letter_code
_entity_poly.pdbx_strand_id
1 'polypeptide(L)'
;KCSFFGENGLTDQPRCGMINDAGAWIGDPSKNYGTISSFNIEDGDYLKCKNLVVGYTLPASLTRKAAMSAVRVYFSASNLFTITNYKGIDPEIGGTSTQGSNLAGTSMTARGVDTYNRYIPSRLYSFGLDITF
;
A
#
# COMPACT_ATOMS: atom_id res chain seq x y z
N LYS A 1 7.17 -6.00 -13.53
CA LYS A 1 8.60 -5.98 -13.85
C LYS A 1 8.83 -6.99 -14.95
N CYS A 2 9.23 -6.55 -16.12
CA CYS A 2 9.31 -7.36 -17.31
C CYS A 2 10.60 -7.02 -18.06
N SER A 3 11.36 -8.03 -18.44
CA SER A 3 12.52 -7.85 -19.30
C SER A 3 12.07 -7.93 -20.75
N PHE A 4 12.13 -6.81 -21.44
CA PHE A 4 11.73 -6.73 -22.85
C PHE A 4 12.78 -7.36 -23.79
N PHE A 5 14.04 -7.21 -23.44
CA PHE A 5 15.16 -7.68 -24.21
C PHE A 5 16.04 -8.57 -23.34
N GLY A 6 15.74 -9.86 -23.31
CA GLY A 6 16.52 -10.84 -22.56
C GLY A 6 17.86 -11.17 -23.21
N GLU A 7 18.39 -10.31 -24.07
CA GLU A 7 19.56 -10.62 -24.86
C GLU A 7 20.88 -10.23 -24.21
N ASN A 8 20.89 -9.31 -23.28
CA ASN A 8 22.12 -8.59 -22.94
C ASN A 8 22.49 -8.62 -21.46
N GLY A 9 22.16 -9.64 -20.74
CA GLY A 9 22.65 -9.71 -19.39
C GLY A 9 21.98 -10.73 -18.50
N LEU A 10 22.68 -11.07 -17.46
CA LEU A 10 22.13 -11.83 -16.35
C LEU A 10 21.07 -10.95 -15.68
N THR A 11 19.83 -11.35 -15.76
CA THR A 11 18.71 -10.73 -15.07
C THR A 11 17.91 -11.79 -14.30
N ASP A 12 17.45 -11.42 -13.12
CA ASP A 12 16.54 -12.22 -12.32
C ASP A 12 15.06 -12.08 -12.76
N GLN A 13 14.83 -11.23 -13.78
CA GLN A 13 13.48 -11.00 -14.29
C GLN A 13 13.15 -12.01 -15.40
N PRO A 14 12.01 -12.70 -15.31
CA PRO A 14 11.57 -13.61 -16.37
C PRO A 14 11.28 -12.84 -17.65
N ARG A 15 11.53 -13.48 -18.77
CA ARG A 15 11.28 -12.90 -20.08
C ARG A 15 9.79 -12.79 -20.34
N CYS A 16 9.28 -11.61 -20.69
CA CYS A 16 7.86 -11.38 -20.97
C CYS A 16 7.50 -11.54 -22.45
N GLY A 17 8.48 -11.62 -23.34
CA GLY A 17 8.29 -11.87 -24.75
C GLY A 17 9.60 -11.92 -25.51
N MET A 18 9.55 -12.35 -26.75
CA MET A 18 10.70 -12.41 -27.65
C MET A 18 10.25 -12.16 -29.08
N ILE A 19 11.19 -11.76 -29.93
CA ILE A 19 11.01 -11.74 -31.38
C ILE A 19 11.52 -13.08 -31.90
N ASN A 20 10.74 -13.79 -32.72
CA ASN A 20 11.18 -15.02 -33.35
C ASN A 20 12.04 -14.72 -34.56
N ASP A 21 12.63 -15.77 -35.18
CA ASP A 21 13.48 -15.65 -36.36
C ASP A 21 12.74 -15.05 -37.57
N ALA A 22 11.43 -15.09 -37.60
CA ALA A 22 10.59 -14.47 -38.62
C ALA A 22 10.26 -12.99 -38.32
N GLY A 23 10.79 -12.40 -37.24
CA GLY A 23 10.55 -11.02 -36.84
C GLY A 23 9.19 -10.78 -36.17
N ALA A 24 8.46 -11.83 -35.85
CA ALA A 24 7.16 -11.71 -35.18
C ALA A 24 7.32 -11.73 -33.67
N TRP A 25 6.53 -10.90 -32.99
CA TRP A 25 6.46 -10.89 -31.55
C TRP A 25 5.78 -12.15 -31.02
N ILE A 26 6.44 -12.84 -30.11
CA ILE A 26 5.88 -13.93 -29.32
C ILE A 26 5.80 -13.46 -27.88
N GLY A 27 4.61 -13.48 -27.31
CA GLY A 27 4.40 -13.24 -25.86
C GLY A 27 5.13 -14.29 -25.02
N ASP A 28 5.07 -14.17 -23.70
CA ASP A 28 5.77 -15.02 -22.73
C ASP A 28 5.93 -16.50 -23.17
N PRO A 29 7.06 -16.88 -23.78
CA PRO A 29 7.22 -18.21 -24.38
C PRO A 29 7.27 -19.33 -23.33
N SER A 30 7.63 -18.98 -22.11
CA SER A 30 7.74 -19.93 -21.00
C SER A 30 6.53 -19.86 -20.07
N LYS A 31 5.55 -19.02 -20.37
CA LYS A 31 4.35 -18.80 -19.55
C LYS A 31 4.64 -18.45 -18.08
N ASN A 32 5.76 -17.76 -17.83
CA ASN A 32 6.21 -17.42 -16.49
C ASN A 32 5.23 -16.49 -15.76
N TYR A 33 4.59 -15.59 -16.49
CA TYR A 33 3.62 -14.65 -15.93
C TYR A 33 2.22 -15.23 -15.78
N GLY A 34 1.90 -16.31 -16.50
CA GLY A 34 0.63 -17.02 -16.40
C GLY A 34 0.62 -18.16 -15.39
N THR A 35 1.78 -18.52 -14.85
CA THR A 35 1.93 -19.62 -13.91
C THR A 35 2.33 -19.09 -12.54
N ILE A 36 1.68 -19.56 -11.48
CA ILE A 36 2.05 -19.22 -10.12
C ILE A 36 3.42 -19.84 -9.83
N SER A 37 4.38 -19.00 -9.51
CA SER A 37 5.77 -19.40 -9.20
C SER A 37 6.31 -18.59 -8.03
N SER A 38 7.49 -18.95 -7.54
CA SER A 38 8.17 -18.20 -6.48
C SER A 38 8.43 -16.73 -6.84
N PHE A 39 8.47 -16.40 -8.14
CA PHE A 39 8.59 -15.03 -8.62
C PHE A 39 7.38 -14.15 -8.23
N ASN A 40 6.21 -14.77 -8.06
CA ASN A 40 4.98 -14.08 -7.72
C ASN A 40 4.77 -13.97 -6.19
N ILE A 41 5.68 -14.55 -5.42
CA ILE A 41 5.63 -14.51 -3.96
C ILE A 41 6.61 -13.43 -3.49
N GLU A 42 6.10 -12.48 -2.72
CA GLU A 42 6.89 -11.44 -2.09
C GLU A 42 6.71 -11.48 -0.57
N ASP A 43 7.69 -10.94 0.13
CA ASP A 43 7.62 -10.78 1.57
C ASP A 43 6.53 -9.74 1.90
N GLY A 44 5.56 -10.14 2.69
CA GLY A 44 4.43 -9.31 3.09
C GLY A 44 4.54 -8.73 4.49
N ASP A 45 5.68 -8.84 5.14
CA ASP A 45 5.88 -8.28 6.48
C ASP A 45 5.91 -6.75 6.43
N TYR A 46 5.20 -6.12 7.36
CA TYR A 46 5.16 -4.67 7.45
C TYR A 46 4.87 -4.15 8.85
N LEU A 47 5.35 -2.95 9.12
CA LEU A 47 5.00 -2.13 10.27
C LEU A 47 4.35 -0.83 9.80
N LYS A 48 3.09 -0.61 10.15
CA LYS A 48 2.30 0.55 9.71
C LYS A 48 1.79 1.34 10.90
N CYS A 49 2.09 2.63 10.92
CA CYS A 49 1.47 3.56 11.87
C CYS A 49 0.12 4.04 11.29
N LYS A 50 -0.95 3.34 11.68
CA LYS A 50 -2.29 3.61 11.15
C LYS A 50 -2.89 4.88 11.70
N ASN A 51 -2.69 5.15 13.00
CA ASN A 51 -3.26 6.32 13.63
C ASN A 51 -2.35 6.77 14.78
N LEU A 52 -2.03 8.05 14.80
CA LEU A 52 -1.31 8.72 15.85
C LEU A 52 -2.11 9.93 16.30
N VAL A 53 -2.46 9.98 17.58
CA VAL A 53 -3.15 11.13 18.17
C VAL A 53 -2.33 11.66 19.32
N VAL A 54 -2.00 12.93 19.28
CA VAL A 54 -1.30 13.65 20.34
C VAL A 54 -2.17 14.81 20.78
N GLY A 55 -2.54 14.84 22.06
CA GLY A 55 -3.35 15.92 22.62
C GLY A 55 -2.67 16.53 23.83
N TYR A 56 -2.75 17.84 23.95
CA TYR A 56 -2.26 18.59 25.08
C TYR A 56 -3.33 19.51 25.63
N THR A 57 -3.59 19.37 26.92
CA THR A 57 -4.51 20.28 27.64
C THR A 57 -3.70 21.36 28.34
N LEU A 58 -4.02 22.61 28.06
CA LEU A 58 -3.34 23.75 28.65
C LEU A 58 -3.62 23.81 30.15
N PRO A 59 -2.63 24.16 30.97
CA PRO A 59 -2.82 24.32 32.42
C PRO A 59 -3.76 25.49 32.74
N ALA A 60 -4.55 25.32 33.78
CA ALA A 60 -5.54 26.28 34.19
C ALA A 60 -5.00 27.69 34.52
N SER A 61 -3.70 27.78 34.83
CA SER A 61 -3.04 29.07 35.05
C SER A 61 -2.98 29.97 33.83
N LEU A 62 -3.00 29.39 32.65
CA LEU A 62 -3.00 30.09 31.35
C LEU A 62 -4.44 30.36 30.88
N THR A 63 -5.34 29.37 31.02
CA THR A 63 -6.70 29.46 30.50
C THR A 63 -7.54 30.44 31.29
N ARG A 64 -7.37 30.54 32.63
CA ARG A 64 -8.09 31.50 33.49
C ARG A 64 -7.85 32.97 33.15
N LYS A 65 -6.65 33.30 32.65
CA LYS A 65 -6.33 34.66 32.18
C LYS A 65 -7.17 35.07 30.98
N ALA A 66 -7.63 34.11 30.20
CA ALA A 66 -8.45 34.31 29.01
C ALA A 66 -9.94 34.00 29.24
N ALA A 67 -10.38 33.87 30.50
CA ALA A 67 -11.76 33.52 30.91
C ALA A 67 -12.26 32.20 30.30
N MET A 68 -11.36 31.25 30.07
CA MET A 68 -11.65 29.92 29.55
C MET A 68 -11.47 28.88 30.65
N SER A 69 -12.40 27.92 30.76
CA SER A 69 -12.33 26.83 31.72
C SER A 69 -11.30 25.80 31.35
N ALA A 70 -11.25 25.40 30.09
CA ALA A 70 -10.26 24.43 29.56
C ALA A 70 -9.98 24.67 28.08
N VAL A 71 -8.74 24.46 27.67
CA VAL A 71 -8.33 24.48 26.28
C VAL A 71 -7.50 23.24 26.00
N ARG A 72 -7.88 22.48 24.99
CA ARG A 72 -7.15 21.29 24.53
C ARG A 72 -6.82 21.43 23.05
N VAL A 73 -5.55 21.26 22.76
CA VAL A 73 -5.04 21.20 21.38
C VAL A 73 -4.73 19.77 21.06
N TYR A 74 -5.13 19.29 19.88
CA TYR A 74 -4.75 17.96 19.44
C TYR A 74 -4.32 17.92 17.97
N PHE A 75 -3.44 16.99 17.72
CA PHE A 75 -2.97 16.64 16.39
C PHE A 75 -3.28 15.15 16.15
N SER A 76 -3.86 14.84 15.01
CA SER A 76 -4.11 13.47 14.58
C SER A 76 -3.51 13.25 13.20
N ALA A 77 -2.84 12.13 13.03
CA ALA A 77 -2.28 11.69 11.77
C ALA A 77 -2.70 10.25 11.48
N SER A 78 -3.29 10.01 10.32
CA SER A 78 -3.65 8.68 9.85
C SER A 78 -2.73 8.24 8.72
N ASN A 79 -2.36 6.95 8.71
CA ASN A 79 -1.44 6.34 7.74
C ASN A 79 -0.09 7.07 7.65
N LEU A 80 0.50 7.38 8.82
CA LEU A 80 1.68 8.24 8.91
C LEU A 80 2.88 7.68 8.17
N PHE A 81 3.21 6.40 8.39
CA PHE A 81 4.28 5.72 7.68
C PHE A 81 4.04 4.20 7.62
N THR A 82 4.68 3.56 6.67
CA THR A 82 4.74 2.11 6.53
C THR A 82 6.19 1.70 6.28
N ILE A 83 6.69 0.76 7.04
CA ILE A 83 8.01 0.15 6.87
C ILE A 83 7.77 -1.27 6.38
N THR A 84 8.31 -1.61 5.22
CA THR A 84 8.13 -2.93 4.61
C THR A 84 9.20 -3.20 3.56
N ASN A 85 9.48 -4.47 3.30
CA ASN A 85 10.29 -4.93 2.18
C ASN A 85 9.45 -5.25 0.94
N TYR A 86 8.13 -5.16 1.06
CA TYR A 86 7.21 -5.40 -0.05
C TYR A 86 7.43 -4.39 -1.18
N LYS A 87 7.55 -4.87 -2.41
CA LYS A 87 7.85 -4.05 -3.60
C LYS A 87 6.60 -3.46 -4.26
N GLY A 88 5.43 -3.85 -3.81
CA GLY A 88 4.14 -3.31 -4.26
C GLY A 88 3.80 -1.97 -3.62
N ILE A 89 2.56 -1.53 -3.81
CA ILE A 89 2.11 -0.21 -3.37
C ILE A 89 1.80 -0.16 -1.88
N ASP A 90 1.06 -1.14 -1.37
CA ASP A 90 0.69 -1.25 0.05
C ASP A 90 0.71 -2.72 0.47
N PRO A 91 1.52 -3.09 1.47
CA PRO A 91 1.59 -4.47 1.95
C PRO A 91 0.33 -4.91 2.70
N GLU A 92 -0.53 -3.98 3.13
CA GLU A 92 -1.80 -4.30 3.74
C GLU A 92 -2.81 -4.78 2.69
N ILE A 93 -2.55 -5.98 2.17
CA ILE A 93 -3.34 -6.60 1.13
C ILE A 93 -4.55 -7.27 1.77
N GLY A 94 -5.70 -6.63 1.70
CA GLY A 94 -6.99 -7.21 2.09
C GLY A 94 -7.74 -7.77 0.89
N GLY A 95 -8.44 -8.88 1.04
CA GLY A 95 -9.33 -9.37 0.01
C GLY A 95 -10.40 -8.33 -0.32
N THR A 96 -10.35 -7.76 -1.51
CA THR A 96 -11.41 -6.91 -2.03
C THR A 96 -12.03 -7.60 -3.23
N SER A 97 -13.35 -7.66 -3.25
CA SER A 97 -14.08 -8.05 -4.43
C SER A 97 -13.87 -7.03 -5.52
N THR A 98 -13.06 -7.32 -6.52
CA THR A 98 -13.11 -6.62 -7.78
C THR A 98 -14.25 -7.19 -8.60
N GLN A 99 -15.29 -6.43 -8.73
CA GLN A 99 -16.39 -6.72 -9.62
C GLN A 99 -15.83 -6.89 -11.04
N GLY A 100 -15.90 -8.08 -11.60
CA GLY A 100 -15.66 -8.31 -13.02
C GLY A 100 -14.50 -9.20 -13.43
N SER A 101 -13.73 -9.78 -12.53
CA SER A 101 -12.75 -10.79 -12.93
C SER A 101 -13.26 -12.19 -12.59
N ASN A 102 -13.31 -13.06 -13.61
CA ASN A 102 -13.55 -14.50 -13.46
C ASN A 102 -12.41 -15.24 -12.71
N LEU A 103 -11.53 -14.51 -12.07
CA LEU A 103 -10.52 -15.05 -11.18
C LEU A 103 -11.22 -15.40 -9.87
N ALA A 104 -11.28 -16.68 -9.59
CA ALA A 104 -11.74 -17.26 -8.33
C ALA A 104 -10.88 -16.76 -7.15
N GLY A 105 -11.07 -15.53 -6.75
CA GLY A 105 -10.26 -14.86 -5.73
C GLY A 105 -10.92 -13.62 -5.15
N THR A 106 -12.18 -13.37 -5.50
CA THR A 106 -12.96 -12.25 -4.97
C THR A 106 -13.53 -12.54 -3.58
N SER A 107 -13.02 -13.52 -2.90
CA SER A 107 -13.43 -13.86 -1.55
C SER A 107 -12.75 -12.90 -0.57
N MET A 108 -13.50 -12.40 0.40
CA MET A 108 -12.96 -11.68 1.56
C MET A 108 -11.89 -12.50 2.32
N THR A 109 -11.77 -13.78 2.01
CA THR A 109 -10.80 -14.71 2.57
C THR A 109 -9.47 -14.77 1.80
N ALA A 110 -9.38 -14.18 0.62
CA ALA A 110 -8.14 -14.13 -0.18
C ALA A 110 -7.20 -13.03 0.33
N ARG A 111 -6.78 -13.13 1.57
CA ARG A 111 -5.77 -12.25 2.15
C ARG A 111 -4.40 -12.58 1.55
N GLY A 112 -3.59 -11.57 1.32
CA GLY A 112 -2.24 -11.74 0.80
C GLY A 112 -2.15 -11.88 -0.73
N VAL A 113 -3.25 -11.70 -1.45
CA VAL A 113 -3.25 -11.65 -2.93
C VAL A 113 -3.34 -10.20 -3.37
N ASP A 114 -2.28 -9.71 -4.01
CA ASP A 114 -2.28 -8.38 -4.60
C ASP A 114 -2.93 -8.43 -5.99
N THR A 115 -3.94 -7.61 -6.18
CA THR A 115 -4.65 -7.45 -7.45
C THR A 115 -4.50 -6.00 -7.92
N TYR A 116 -4.49 -5.79 -9.22
CA TYR A 116 -4.55 -4.45 -9.80
C TYR A 116 -5.86 -3.73 -9.41
N ASN A 117 -5.91 -2.42 -9.56
CA ASN A 117 -7.04 -1.55 -9.21
C ASN A 117 -7.30 -1.37 -7.70
N ARG A 118 -6.25 -1.33 -6.90
CA ARG A 118 -6.38 -0.95 -5.50
C ARG A 118 -6.24 0.53 -5.29
N TYR A 119 -7.08 1.06 -4.43
CA TYR A 119 -6.96 2.42 -3.96
C TYR A 119 -5.87 2.49 -2.89
N ILE A 120 -4.96 3.45 -3.06
CA ILE A 120 -3.88 3.69 -2.11
C ILE A 120 -4.45 4.50 -0.94
N PRO A 121 -4.30 4.06 0.31
CA PRO A 121 -4.72 4.84 1.45
C PRO A 121 -3.89 6.13 1.56
N SER A 122 -4.57 7.26 1.58
CA SER A 122 -3.93 8.57 1.72
C SER A 122 -3.46 8.83 3.15
N ARG A 123 -2.45 9.66 3.29
CA ARG A 123 -2.07 10.23 4.59
C ARG A 123 -3.00 11.38 4.91
N LEU A 124 -3.53 11.38 6.13
CA LEU A 124 -4.41 12.45 6.60
C LEU A 124 -3.82 13.07 7.87
N TYR A 125 -3.74 14.39 7.89
CA TYR A 125 -3.31 15.15 9.05
C TYR A 125 -4.46 16.07 9.48
N SER A 126 -4.79 16.05 10.77
CA SER A 126 -5.85 16.87 11.34
C SER A 126 -5.34 17.59 12.57
N PHE A 127 -5.68 18.85 12.68
CA PHE A 127 -5.46 19.68 13.87
C PHE A 127 -6.81 20.08 14.43
N GLY A 128 -6.94 20.00 15.74
CA GLY A 128 -8.15 20.42 16.40
C GLY A 128 -7.86 21.20 17.68
N LEU A 129 -8.83 22.03 18.02
CA LEU A 129 -8.81 22.87 19.20
C LEU A 129 -10.19 22.77 19.89
N ASP A 130 -10.20 22.27 21.12
CA ASP A 130 -11.39 22.22 21.97
C ASP A 130 -11.29 23.31 23.02
N ILE A 131 -12.27 24.20 23.07
CA ILE A 131 -12.33 25.30 24.04
C ILE A 131 -13.61 25.16 24.84
N THR A 132 -13.48 25.16 26.18
CA THR A 132 -14.60 25.17 27.12
C THR A 132 -14.55 26.49 27.87
N PHE A 133 -15.67 27.21 27.89
CA PHE A 133 -15.88 28.47 28.62
C PHE A 133 -16.46 28.27 29.97
#